data_cbc6bcd9aedc387254773130e32a074f
#
_entry.id   cbc6bcd9aedc387254773130e32a074f
#
_cell.length_a   1.000
_cell.length_b   1.000
_cell.length_c   1.000
_cell.angle_alpha   90.00
_cell.angle_beta   90.00
_cell.angle_gamma   90.00
#
_symmetry.space_group_name_H-M   'P 1'
#
loop_
_entity.id
_entity.type
_entity.pdbx_description
1 polymer ?
#
loop_
_entity_poly.entity_id
_entity_poly.type
_entity_poly.pdbx_seq_one_letter_code
_entity_poly.pdbx_strand_id
1 'polypeptide(L)'
;MAFRGVDYFCVDSLLSEEELMVRQTARRFAEERVLPLIRDCYRDARFPSELIPEMGELGFLGANLHGYGCAGMSNVEYGLVMQELERADSGVRSFVSVQGALVMYPIHAFGSGEQKSRWLPRLQSGRAVGCFGLTEPDFGSNPAGMRSTARRDGDAWVLNGEKTWITNGGMADVAMVWARAEEGILGFLVERGTPGYSVSDIHGKWSMRASVTSSLSFADCRVSESARLPGAKGLKAPLSCLSQARYGIGWGAVGAAMDCYETARQYSIARKQFEGRPIASHQLVQEKLAWMITEITKAQLLALHAGRLKDQGKLEPAQVSMLKRNNVAMALDCARLSRDLLGANGITDEYPVMRHLCNLEPALPAPKGFECFFTP
;
A
#
# COMPACT_ATOMS: atom_id res chain seq x y z
N MET A 1 -23.78 12.13 -4.07
CA MET A 1 -24.24 11.63 -2.74
C MET A 1 -23.00 11.13 -2.01
N ALA A 2 -22.93 11.33 -0.69
CA ALA A 2 -21.84 10.76 0.12
C ALA A 2 -21.89 9.21 0.04
N PHE A 3 -20.71 8.62 -0.02
CA PHE A 3 -20.57 7.16 0.03
C PHE A 3 -21.04 6.62 1.39
N ARG A 4 -21.97 5.69 1.38
CA ARG A 4 -22.55 5.10 2.61
C ARG A 4 -21.93 3.77 3.00
N GLY A 5 -20.97 3.28 2.22
CA GLY A 5 -20.40 1.95 2.34
C GLY A 5 -21.11 0.94 1.47
N VAL A 6 -20.42 -0.16 1.20
CA VAL A 6 -20.97 -1.33 0.53
C VAL A 6 -21.01 -2.44 1.56
N ASP A 7 -22.14 -2.57 2.25
CA ASP A 7 -22.36 -3.56 3.31
C ASP A 7 -23.68 -4.28 3.13
N TYR A 8 -23.76 -5.10 2.08
CA TYR A 8 -24.96 -5.84 1.75
C TYR A 8 -25.26 -6.99 2.74
N PHE A 9 -24.23 -7.51 3.39
CA PHE A 9 -24.32 -8.68 4.26
C PHE A 9 -24.13 -8.35 5.76
N CYS A 10 -24.30 -7.08 6.11
CA CYS A 10 -24.16 -6.58 7.50
C CYS A 10 -22.82 -6.93 8.15
N VAL A 11 -21.72 -6.85 7.37
CA VAL A 11 -20.35 -7.09 7.87
C VAL A 11 -19.99 -6.11 8.97
N ASP A 12 -20.56 -4.90 8.92
CA ASP A 12 -20.40 -3.86 9.96
C ASP A 12 -20.84 -4.35 11.35
N SER A 13 -21.81 -5.26 11.44
CA SER A 13 -22.26 -5.84 12.71
C SER A 13 -21.22 -6.74 13.39
N LEU A 14 -20.15 -7.11 12.65
CA LEU A 14 -19.03 -7.91 13.17
C LEU A 14 -17.87 -7.04 13.69
N LEU A 15 -17.97 -5.73 13.53
CA LEU A 15 -16.97 -4.76 13.98
C LEU A 15 -17.32 -4.21 15.38
N SER A 16 -16.31 -3.92 16.19
CA SER A 16 -16.48 -3.20 17.43
C SER A 16 -16.81 -1.72 17.19
N GLU A 17 -17.30 -1.02 18.21
CA GLU A 17 -17.53 0.43 18.16
C GLU A 17 -16.24 1.20 17.83
N GLU A 18 -15.09 0.78 18.38
CA GLU A 18 -13.79 1.37 18.13
C GLU A 18 -13.36 1.17 16.65
N GLU A 19 -13.51 -0.04 16.12
CA GLU A 19 -13.23 -0.34 14.72
C GLU A 19 -14.11 0.47 13.76
N LEU A 20 -15.37 0.63 14.09
CA LEU A 20 -16.29 1.48 13.31
C LEU A 20 -15.88 2.95 13.37
N MET A 21 -15.44 3.46 14.53
CA MET A 21 -14.98 4.84 14.71
C MET A 21 -13.69 5.10 13.90
N VAL A 22 -12.73 4.18 13.94
CA VAL A 22 -11.49 4.27 13.15
C VAL A 22 -11.82 4.29 11.65
N ARG A 23 -12.67 3.39 11.17
CA ARG A 23 -13.11 3.36 9.77
C ARG A 23 -13.79 4.68 9.36
N GLN A 24 -14.70 5.20 10.20
CA GLN A 24 -15.39 6.46 9.91
C GLN A 24 -14.42 7.64 9.84
N THR A 25 -13.41 7.68 10.70
CA THR A 25 -12.35 8.69 10.68
C THR A 25 -11.54 8.60 9.40
N ALA A 26 -11.10 7.41 8.99
CA ALA A 26 -10.37 7.19 7.76
C ALA A 26 -11.23 7.53 6.52
N ARG A 27 -12.52 7.18 6.55
CA ARG A 27 -13.47 7.52 5.48
C ARG A 27 -13.64 9.03 5.32
N ARG A 28 -13.84 9.74 6.43
CA ARG A 28 -13.96 11.20 6.41
C ARG A 28 -12.70 11.86 5.85
N PHE A 29 -11.52 11.43 6.29
CA PHE A 29 -10.26 11.93 5.73
C PHE A 29 -10.18 11.65 4.23
N ALA A 30 -10.51 10.43 3.78
CA ALA A 30 -10.52 10.07 2.36
C ALA A 30 -11.47 10.96 1.54
N GLU A 31 -12.68 11.20 2.04
CA GLU A 31 -13.71 11.99 1.34
C GLU A 31 -13.43 13.50 1.34
N GLU A 32 -13.03 14.05 2.48
CA GLU A 32 -12.89 15.49 2.64
C GLU A 32 -11.51 16.01 2.24
N ARG A 33 -10.46 15.18 2.34
CA ARG A 33 -9.08 15.61 2.12
C ARG A 33 -8.44 14.99 0.88
N VAL A 34 -8.65 13.70 0.61
CA VAL A 34 -7.99 13.01 -0.50
C VAL A 34 -8.77 13.19 -1.80
N LEU A 35 -10.07 12.85 -1.83
CA LEU A 35 -10.87 12.87 -3.06
C LEU A 35 -10.89 14.23 -3.79
N PRO A 36 -10.89 15.38 -3.11
CA PRO A 36 -10.84 16.68 -3.79
C PRO A 36 -9.55 16.93 -4.58
N LEU A 37 -8.44 16.29 -4.19
CA LEU A 37 -7.11 16.50 -4.78
C LEU A 37 -6.71 15.41 -5.77
N ILE A 38 -7.20 14.19 -5.58
CA ILE A 38 -6.57 13.00 -6.17
C ILE A 38 -6.69 12.94 -7.70
N ARG A 39 -7.77 13.47 -8.28
CA ARG A 39 -7.93 13.49 -9.73
C ARG A 39 -6.81 14.28 -10.39
N ASP A 40 -6.55 15.48 -9.91
CA ASP A 40 -5.52 16.35 -10.46
C ASP A 40 -4.12 15.81 -10.13
N CYS A 41 -3.90 15.33 -8.89
CA CYS A 41 -2.65 14.66 -8.51
C CYS A 41 -2.34 13.46 -9.42
N TYR A 42 -3.34 12.64 -9.75
CA TYR A 42 -3.15 11.50 -10.64
C TYR A 42 -2.83 11.93 -12.07
N ARG A 43 -3.56 12.95 -12.59
CA ARG A 43 -3.30 13.52 -13.92
C ARG A 43 -1.88 14.07 -14.03
N ASP A 44 -1.44 14.81 -13.02
CA ASP A 44 -0.13 15.48 -12.98
C ASP A 44 1.01 14.55 -12.53
N ALA A 45 0.71 13.28 -12.21
CA ALA A 45 1.66 12.32 -11.65
C ALA A 45 2.36 12.84 -10.37
N ARG A 46 1.62 13.51 -9.49
CA ARG A 46 2.06 14.12 -8.23
C ARG A 46 1.44 13.41 -7.03
N PHE A 47 2.24 13.11 -6.02
CA PHE A 47 1.73 12.68 -4.72
C PHE A 47 1.26 13.90 -3.91
N PRO A 48 0.10 13.84 -3.22
CA PRO A 48 -0.40 14.92 -2.36
C PRO A 48 0.35 14.96 -1.02
N SER A 49 1.62 15.39 -1.05
CA SER A 49 2.51 15.42 0.12
C SER A 49 2.03 16.34 1.24
N GLU A 50 1.18 17.32 0.91
CA GLU A 50 0.50 18.21 1.85
C GLU A 50 -0.40 17.49 2.87
N LEU A 51 -0.78 16.23 2.59
CA LEU A 51 -1.60 15.41 3.48
C LEU A 51 -0.78 14.60 4.51
N ILE A 52 0.55 14.54 4.37
CA ILE A 52 1.40 13.70 5.24
C ILE A 52 1.28 14.07 6.72
N PRO A 53 1.34 15.36 7.13
CA PRO A 53 1.21 15.72 8.54
C PRO A 53 -0.13 15.26 9.14
N GLU A 54 -1.23 15.47 8.42
CA GLU A 54 -2.57 15.07 8.86
C GLU A 54 -2.71 13.54 9.01
N MET A 55 -2.10 12.76 8.10
CA MET A 55 -2.03 11.30 8.26
C MET A 55 -1.27 10.89 9.53
N GLY A 56 -0.22 11.64 9.89
CA GLY A 56 0.51 11.45 11.14
C GLY A 56 -0.34 11.77 12.38
N GLU A 57 -1.05 12.90 12.37
CA GLU A 57 -1.95 13.33 13.44
C GLU A 57 -3.11 12.36 13.67
N LEU A 58 -3.66 11.78 12.59
CA LEU A 58 -4.70 10.77 12.63
C LEU A 58 -4.19 9.38 13.03
N GLY A 59 -2.87 9.22 13.22
CA GLY A 59 -2.26 7.96 13.65
C GLY A 59 -2.20 6.88 12.57
N PHE A 60 -2.33 7.26 11.27
CA PHE A 60 -2.30 6.28 10.17
C PHE A 60 -0.88 5.78 9.87
N LEU A 61 0.16 6.56 10.20
CA LEU A 61 1.55 6.19 9.94
C LEU A 61 2.06 5.27 11.04
N GLY A 62 2.30 4.00 10.70
CA GLY A 62 2.67 2.97 11.67
C GLY A 62 1.53 2.61 12.64
N ALA A 63 0.29 2.67 12.15
CA ALA A 63 -0.95 2.58 12.93
C ALA A 63 -0.99 1.42 13.92
N ASN A 64 -0.54 0.23 13.53
CA ASN A 64 -0.56 -0.99 14.34
C ASN A 64 0.78 -1.27 15.08
N LEU A 65 1.66 -0.28 15.20
CA LEU A 65 2.86 -0.36 16.01
C LEU A 65 2.60 0.24 17.40
N HIS A 66 3.30 -0.27 18.41
CA HIS A 66 3.16 0.19 19.80
C HIS A 66 4.37 1.04 20.23
N GLY A 67 4.09 2.06 21.03
CA GLY A 67 5.12 2.97 21.55
C GLY A 67 5.57 4.02 20.51
N TYR A 68 6.51 4.85 20.90
CA TYR A 68 7.14 5.88 20.05
C TYR A 68 6.15 6.85 19.38
N GLY A 69 4.98 7.07 19.97
CA GLY A 69 3.92 7.94 19.43
C GLY A 69 2.98 7.25 18.43
N CYS A 70 3.19 5.97 18.10
CA CYS A 70 2.30 5.22 17.24
C CYS A 70 0.95 4.94 17.92
N ALA A 71 -0.13 4.83 17.14
CA ALA A 71 -1.49 4.71 17.65
C ALA A 71 -1.79 3.37 18.36
N GLY A 72 -1.06 2.31 18.03
CA GLY A 72 -1.27 0.97 18.64
C GLY A 72 -2.58 0.31 18.25
N MET A 73 -3.10 0.66 17.06
CA MET A 73 -4.35 0.09 16.53
C MET A 73 -4.24 -1.43 16.38
N SER A 74 -5.38 -2.13 16.48
CA SER A 74 -5.50 -3.53 16.08
C SER A 74 -5.19 -3.71 14.58
N ASN A 75 -4.93 -4.93 14.16
CA ASN A 75 -4.72 -5.20 12.74
C ASN A 75 -6.02 -5.06 11.92
N VAL A 76 -7.18 -5.27 12.53
CA VAL A 76 -8.47 -4.97 11.88
C VAL A 76 -8.62 -3.47 11.65
N GLU A 77 -8.37 -2.63 12.64
CA GLU A 77 -8.41 -1.17 12.53
C GLU A 77 -7.45 -0.66 11.46
N TYR A 78 -6.19 -1.13 11.46
CA TYR A 78 -5.23 -0.84 10.40
C TYR A 78 -5.75 -1.27 9.02
N GLY A 79 -6.37 -2.45 8.92
CA GLY A 79 -6.99 -2.93 7.69
C GLY A 79 -8.10 -2.01 7.19
N LEU A 80 -8.97 -1.53 8.08
CA LEU A 80 -10.04 -0.59 7.77
C LEU A 80 -9.50 0.77 7.29
N VAL A 81 -8.42 1.27 7.90
CA VAL A 81 -7.70 2.47 7.40
C VAL A 81 -7.21 2.23 5.97
N MET A 82 -6.55 1.10 5.69
CA MET A 82 -6.07 0.77 4.34
C MET A 82 -7.22 0.70 3.33
N GLN A 83 -8.35 0.12 3.71
CA GLN A 83 -9.55 0.02 2.88
C GLN A 83 -10.09 1.41 2.48
N GLU A 84 -10.26 2.32 3.43
CA GLU A 84 -10.82 3.64 3.14
C GLU A 84 -9.84 4.53 2.36
N LEU A 85 -8.53 4.43 2.62
CA LEU A 85 -7.52 5.15 1.85
C LEU A 85 -7.46 4.67 0.39
N GLU A 86 -7.48 3.36 0.15
CA GLU A 86 -7.43 2.82 -1.22
C GLU A 86 -8.76 3.01 -1.96
N ARG A 87 -9.88 3.14 -1.25
CA ARG A 87 -11.14 3.59 -1.84
C ARG A 87 -10.98 4.96 -2.51
N ALA A 88 -10.18 5.84 -1.94
CA ALA A 88 -9.84 7.10 -2.58
C ALA A 88 -8.75 6.92 -3.65
N ASP A 89 -7.59 6.32 -3.31
CA ASP A 89 -6.52 6.04 -4.26
C ASP A 89 -5.47 5.07 -3.72
N SER A 90 -5.01 4.15 -4.57
CA SER A 90 -3.96 3.20 -4.22
C SER A 90 -2.61 3.88 -3.92
N GLY A 91 -2.29 5.04 -4.51
CA GLY A 91 -1.06 5.80 -4.24
C GLY A 91 -1.00 6.30 -2.81
N VAL A 92 -2.12 6.82 -2.29
CA VAL A 92 -2.22 7.29 -0.90
C VAL A 92 -2.12 6.11 0.08
N ARG A 93 -2.85 5.01 -0.18
CA ARG A 93 -2.73 3.79 0.62
C ARG A 93 -1.31 3.25 0.60
N SER A 94 -0.66 3.24 -0.58
CA SER A 94 0.71 2.77 -0.75
C SER A 94 1.71 3.57 0.07
N PHE A 95 1.58 4.91 0.11
CA PHE A 95 2.40 5.77 0.95
C PHE A 95 2.33 5.33 2.42
N VAL A 96 1.12 5.20 2.98
CA VAL A 96 0.92 4.80 4.38
C VAL A 96 1.46 3.38 4.64
N SER A 97 1.24 2.46 3.71
CA SER A 97 1.73 1.08 3.80
C SER A 97 3.26 1.00 3.78
N VAL A 98 3.93 1.73 2.88
CA VAL A 98 5.41 1.76 2.82
C VAL A 98 5.96 2.38 4.08
N GLN A 99 5.45 3.53 4.50
CA GLN A 99 5.89 4.20 5.72
C GLN A 99 5.77 3.28 6.94
N GLY A 100 4.60 2.69 7.17
CA GLY A 100 4.31 1.84 8.33
C GLY A 100 4.93 0.45 8.24
N ALA A 101 4.59 -0.31 7.21
CA ALA A 101 4.92 -1.73 7.11
C ALA A 101 6.35 -2.02 6.63
N LEU A 102 6.93 -1.14 5.81
CA LEU A 102 8.23 -1.38 5.17
C LEU A 102 9.38 -0.55 5.76
N VAL A 103 9.08 0.57 6.43
CA VAL A 103 10.10 1.41 7.06
C VAL A 103 9.99 1.36 8.58
N MET A 104 8.84 1.73 9.15
CA MET A 104 8.70 1.78 10.60
C MET A 104 8.71 0.38 11.23
N TYR A 105 8.05 -0.61 10.61
CA TYR A 105 8.04 -1.98 11.13
C TYR A 105 9.44 -2.59 11.25
N PRO A 106 10.34 -2.59 10.23
CA PRO A 106 11.68 -3.14 10.41
C PRO A 106 12.52 -2.37 11.43
N ILE A 107 12.38 -1.05 11.57
CA ILE A 107 13.03 -0.29 12.63
C ILE A 107 12.50 -0.72 13.98
N HIS A 108 11.19 -0.87 14.13
CA HIS A 108 10.55 -1.32 15.38
C HIS A 108 10.94 -2.75 15.75
N ALA A 109 10.95 -3.67 14.80
CA ALA A 109 11.21 -5.09 15.04
C ALA A 109 12.70 -5.41 15.20
N PHE A 110 13.58 -4.77 14.43
CA PHE A 110 14.98 -5.16 14.26
C PHE A 110 16.00 -4.07 14.63
N GLY A 111 15.55 -2.83 14.84
CA GLY A 111 16.41 -1.69 15.16
C GLY A 111 16.91 -1.71 16.59
N SER A 112 18.01 -0.99 16.84
CA SER A 112 18.48 -0.68 18.18
C SER A 112 17.55 0.30 18.91
N GLY A 113 17.69 0.42 20.23
CA GLY A 113 16.94 1.41 21.02
C GLY A 113 17.16 2.85 20.51
N GLU A 114 18.39 3.18 20.12
CA GLU A 114 18.74 4.49 19.55
C GLU A 114 18.05 4.73 18.20
N GLN A 115 18.09 3.75 17.29
CA GLN A 115 17.41 3.83 15.98
C GLN A 115 15.91 4.02 16.14
N LYS A 116 15.27 3.26 17.05
CA LYS A 116 13.83 3.37 17.35
C LYS A 116 13.48 4.76 17.90
N SER A 117 14.22 5.24 18.90
CA SER A 117 13.97 6.55 19.53
C SER A 117 14.22 7.71 18.57
N ARG A 118 15.18 7.58 17.65
CA ARG A 118 15.51 8.60 16.66
C ARG A 118 14.48 8.67 15.54
N TRP A 119 14.07 7.52 14.98
CA TRP A 119 13.33 7.48 13.73
C TRP A 119 11.83 7.36 13.90
N LEU A 120 11.34 6.48 14.79
CA LEU A 120 9.92 6.17 14.87
C LEU A 120 9.03 7.39 15.17
N PRO A 121 9.37 8.30 16.12
CA PRO A 121 8.55 9.48 16.38
C PRO A 121 8.50 10.45 15.19
N ARG A 122 9.57 10.56 14.42
CA ARG A 122 9.64 11.45 13.24
C ARG A 122 8.83 10.87 12.08
N LEU A 123 8.94 9.56 11.85
CA LEU A 123 8.22 8.85 10.81
C LEU A 123 6.71 8.79 11.10
N GLN A 124 6.34 8.54 12.38
CA GLN A 124 4.95 8.49 12.81
C GLN A 124 4.25 9.85 12.66
N SER A 125 4.90 10.93 13.00
CA SER A 125 4.34 12.29 12.88
C SER A 125 4.39 12.85 11.45
N GLY A 126 4.91 12.10 10.45
CA GLY A 126 5.08 12.59 9.09
C GLY A 126 6.19 13.65 8.92
N ARG A 127 6.98 13.97 9.98
CA ARG A 127 8.13 14.87 9.90
C ARG A 127 9.34 14.26 9.20
N ALA A 128 9.31 12.95 8.96
CA ALA A 128 10.26 12.24 8.11
C ALA A 128 9.49 11.21 7.27
N VAL A 129 9.98 11.01 6.06
CA VAL A 129 9.47 10.01 5.12
C VAL A 129 10.54 8.95 4.91
N GLY A 130 10.12 7.69 4.82
CA GLY A 130 11.00 6.60 4.49
C GLY A 130 10.64 5.88 3.20
N CYS A 131 11.62 5.17 2.63
CA CYS A 131 11.44 4.27 1.51
C CYS A 131 12.11 2.92 1.79
N PHE A 132 11.77 1.90 0.96
CA PHE A 132 12.22 0.51 1.18
C PHE A 132 12.94 -0.03 -0.04
N GLY A 133 14.25 -0.13 0.03
CA GLY A 133 15.12 -0.56 -1.05
C GLY A 133 15.45 -2.07 -0.98
N LEU A 134 14.57 -2.91 -1.56
CA LEU A 134 14.80 -4.36 -1.70
C LEU A 134 14.97 -4.76 -3.16
N THR A 135 14.00 -4.40 -4.00
CA THR A 135 13.89 -4.79 -5.41
C THR A 135 15.04 -4.20 -6.24
N GLU A 136 15.63 -5.00 -7.11
CA GLU A 136 16.69 -4.63 -8.04
C GLU A 136 16.23 -4.78 -9.49
N PRO A 137 16.89 -4.14 -10.48
CA PRO A 137 16.50 -4.27 -11.89
C PRO A 137 16.34 -5.71 -12.37
N ASP A 138 17.26 -6.62 -11.97
CA ASP A 138 17.23 -8.02 -12.37
C ASP A 138 16.56 -8.96 -11.34
N PHE A 139 16.26 -8.47 -10.12
CA PHE A 139 15.79 -9.27 -9.00
C PHE A 139 14.55 -8.66 -8.32
N GLY A 140 13.39 -8.80 -8.97
CA GLY A 140 12.09 -8.46 -8.40
C GLY A 140 11.51 -9.62 -7.59
N SER A 141 10.97 -10.64 -8.29
CA SER A 141 10.32 -11.81 -7.65
C SER A 141 11.28 -12.74 -6.91
N ASN A 142 12.59 -12.63 -7.14
CA ASN A 142 13.63 -13.41 -6.45
C ASN A 142 14.61 -12.52 -5.69
N PRO A 143 14.24 -11.94 -4.55
CA PRO A 143 15.12 -11.06 -3.77
C PRO A 143 16.34 -11.82 -3.19
N ALA A 144 16.30 -13.14 -3.13
CA ALA A 144 17.44 -13.94 -2.72
C ALA A 144 18.63 -13.82 -3.69
N GLY A 145 18.35 -13.46 -4.95
CA GLY A 145 19.39 -13.25 -5.97
C GLY A 145 20.03 -11.87 -5.97
N MET A 146 19.63 -10.96 -5.05
CA MET A 146 20.09 -9.55 -5.06
C MET A 146 21.62 -9.43 -5.22
N ARG A 147 22.03 -8.42 -5.96
CA ARG A 147 23.45 -8.13 -6.28
C ARG A 147 24.00 -6.95 -5.49
N SER A 148 23.16 -6.08 -4.94
CA SER A 148 23.64 -5.00 -4.07
C SER A 148 24.40 -5.60 -2.90
N THR A 149 25.60 -5.07 -2.64
CA THR A 149 26.54 -5.57 -1.62
C THR A 149 26.72 -4.56 -0.47
N ALA A 150 27.02 -5.11 0.70
CA ALA A 150 27.50 -4.37 1.86
C ALA A 150 28.81 -5.01 2.31
N ARG A 151 29.92 -4.32 2.11
CA ARG A 151 31.25 -4.77 2.53
C ARG A 151 31.67 -4.05 3.80
N ARG A 152 32.12 -4.81 4.79
CA ARG A 152 32.63 -4.23 6.02
C ARG A 152 33.97 -3.52 5.78
N ASP A 153 34.15 -2.35 6.38
CA ASP A 153 35.33 -1.54 6.29
C ASP A 153 35.60 -0.87 7.64
N GLY A 154 36.35 -1.59 8.51
CA GLY A 154 36.55 -1.22 9.90
C GLY A 154 35.26 -1.20 10.70
N ASP A 155 34.91 -0.03 11.22
CA ASP A 155 33.68 0.26 11.97
C ASP A 155 32.53 0.76 11.10
N ALA A 156 32.68 0.66 9.80
CA ALA A 156 31.70 1.11 8.81
C ALA A 156 31.36 0.02 7.79
N TRP A 157 30.38 0.33 6.94
CA TRP A 157 29.97 -0.48 5.80
C TRP A 157 30.01 0.34 4.53
N VAL A 158 30.42 -0.28 3.43
CA VAL A 158 30.43 0.30 2.09
C VAL A 158 29.35 -0.43 1.27
N LEU A 159 28.33 0.32 0.86
CA LEU A 159 27.20 -0.17 0.06
C LEU A 159 27.47 0.11 -1.42
N ASN A 160 27.23 -0.90 -2.28
CA ASN A 160 27.29 -0.77 -3.73
C ASN A 160 26.11 -1.51 -4.36
N GLY A 161 25.48 -0.92 -5.38
CA GLY A 161 24.38 -1.51 -6.13
C GLY A 161 23.25 -0.55 -6.44
N GLU A 162 22.15 -1.12 -6.92
CA GLU A 162 20.97 -0.34 -7.34
C GLU A 162 19.69 -0.98 -6.82
N LYS A 163 18.68 -0.14 -6.52
CA LYS A 163 17.32 -0.54 -6.21
C LYS A 163 16.36 0.18 -7.14
N THR A 164 15.31 -0.49 -7.58
CA THR A 164 14.33 0.09 -8.52
C THR A 164 12.91 -0.13 -8.06
N TRP A 165 11.97 0.63 -8.61
CA TRP A 165 10.56 0.62 -8.23
C TRP A 165 10.31 0.98 -6.76
N ILE A 166 11.11 1.89 -6.22
CA ILE A 166 11.08 2.25 -4.81
C ILE A 166 10.08 3.37 -4.55
N THR A 167 8.97 3.02 -3.93
CA THR A 167 7.96 4.00 -3.50
C THR A 167 8.55 4.96 -2.48
N ASN A 168 8.22 6.24 -2.61
CA ASN A 168 8.70 7.38 -1.81
C ASN A 168 10.18 7.73 -1.98
N GLY A 169 10.96 7.06 -2.85
CA GLY A 169 12.43 7.28 -2.93
C GLY A 169 12.81 8.74 -3.10
N GLY A 170 12.17 9.46 -4.05
CA GLY A 170 12.47 10.87 -4.34
C GLY A 170 12.13 11.84 -3.19
N MET A 171 11.27 11.45 -2.25
CA MET A 171 10.84 12.27 -1.11
C MET A 171 11.32 11.74 0.25
N ALA A 172 11.98 10.57 0.30
CA ALA A 172 12.41 9.95 1.54
C ALA A 172 13.58 10.67 2.21
N ASP A 173 13.53 10.84 3.52
CA ASP A 173 14.62 11.29 4.37
C ASP A 173 15.56 10.15 4.75
N VAL A 174 15.03 8.92 4.79
CA VAL A 174 15.76 7.70 5.11
C VAL A 174 15.32 6.54 4.22
N ALA A 175 16.27 5.81 3.68
CA ALA A 175 16.05 4.57 2.94
C ALA A 175 16.37 3.36 3.83
N MET A 176 15.39 2.43 3.98
CA MET A 176 15.60 1.10 4.53
C MET A 176 16.16 0.21 3.41
N VAL A 177 17.45 -0.05 3.39
CA VAL A 177 18.14 -0.72 2.28
C VAL A 177 18.59 -2.12 2.69
N TRP A 178 18.28 -3.11 1.85
CA TRP A 178 18.74 -4.48 2.03
C TRP A 178 19.86 -4.78 1.05
N ALA A 179 20.97 -5.29 1.58
CA ALA A 179 22.16 -5.63 0.80
C ALA A 179 22.80 -6.94 1.28
N ARG A 180 23.51 -7.60 0.37
CA ARG A 180 24.24 -8.83 0.65
C ARG A 180 25.59 -8.50 1.29
N ALA A 181 25.81 -9.05 2.47
CA ALA A 181 27.10 -9.06 3.15
C ALA A 181 27.67 -10.49 3.20
N GLU A 182 28.86 -10.67 3.73
CA GLU A 182 29.48 -11.96 3.94
C GLU A 182 28.64 -12.85 4.86
N GLU A 183 28.08 -12.28 5.92
CA GLU A 183 27.21 -12.97 6.88
C GLU A 183 25.75 -13.12 6.41
N GLY A 184 25.41 -12.73 5.19
CA GLY A 184 24.09 -12.84 4.61
C GLY A 184 23.45 -11.50 4.24
N ILE A 185 22.12 -11.47 4.10
CA ILE A 185 21.38 -10.25 3.79
C ILE A 185 21.18 -9.44 5.08
N LEU A 186 21.62 -8.17 5.06
CA LEU A 186 21.53 -7.22 6.16
C LEU A 186 20.69 -6.00 5.76
N GLY A 187 20.13 -5.31 6.74
CA GLY A 187 19.35 -4.09 6.57
C GLY A 187 20.09 -2.86 7.08
N PHE A 188 20.04 -1.76 6.34
CA PHE A 188 20.71 -0.51 6.65
C PHE A 188 19.75 0.68 6.52
N LEU A 189 19.86 1.64 7.43
CA LEU A 189 19.21 2.94 7.34
C LEU A 189 20.18 3.93 6.70
N VAL A 190 19.91 4.28 5.45
CA VAL A 190 20.73 5.23 4.67
C VAL A 190 19.99 6.57 4.60
N GLU A 191 20.57 7.61 5.17
CA GLU A 191 19.99 8.95 5.21
C GLU A 191 20.17 9.67 3.87
N ARG A 192 19.22 10.55 3.53
CA ARG A 192 19.37 11.44 2.39
C ARG A 192 20.62 12.28 2.53
N GLY A 193 21.37 12.43 1.44
CA GLY A 193 22.60 13.22 1.41
C GLY A 193 23.84 12.42 1.85
N THR A 194 23.73 11.14 2.20
CA THR A 194 24.92 10.29 2.43
C THR A 194 25.76 10.24 1.15
N PRO A 195 27.08 10.53 1.20
CA PRO A 195 27.94 10.44 0.03
C PRO A 195 27.87 9.07 -0.63
N GLY A 196 27.75 9.04 -1.98
CA GLY A 196 27.60 7.81 -2.75
C GLY A 196 26.15 7.29 -2.82
N TYR A 197 25.18 7.93 -2.17
CA TYR A 197 23.76 7.63 -2.32
C TYR A 197 23.07 8.67 -3.21
N SER A 198 22.40 8.20 -4.27
CA SER A 198 21.64 9.05 -5.18
C SER A 198 20.30 8.44 -5.51
N VAL A 199 19.34 9.29 -5.90
CA VAL A 199 17.95 8.93 -6.20
C VAL A 199 17.54 9.58 -7.52
N SER A 200 16.82 8.82 -8.37
CA SER A 200 16.18 9.34 -9.58
C SER A 200 14.74 8.84 -9.67
N ASP A 201 13.80 9.74 -9.97
CA ASP A 201 12.40 9.38 -10.06
C ASP A 201 12.06 8.72 -11.41
N ILE A 202 11.20 7.72 -11.37
CA ILE A 202 10.68 7.00 -12.53
C ILE A 202 9.41 7.71 -12.99
N HIS A 203 9.47 8.33 -14.17
CA HIS A 203 8.38 9.04 -14.80
C HIS A 203 7.66 8.18 -15.85
N GLY A 204 6.52 8.68 -16.37
CA GLY A 204 5.79 8.04 -17.47
C GLY A 204 5.00 6.78 -17.09
N LYS A 205 4.73 6.56 -15.82
CA LYS A 205 3.89 5.45 -15.37
C LYS A 205 2.44 5.64 -15.79
N TRP A 206 1.76 4.57 -16.19
CA TRP A 206 0.33 4.52 -16.42
C TRP A 206 -0.48 4.19 -15.16
N SER A 207 0.17 3.57 -14.19
CA SER A 207 -0.37 3.14 -12.92
C SER A 207 0.31 3.87 -11.77
N MET A 208 -0.36 3.97 -10.62
CA MET A 208 0.21 4.58 -9.41
C MET A 208 0.81 5.95 -9.69
N ARG A 209 0.11 6.75 -10.49
CA ARG A 209 0.62 8.07 -10.92
C ARG A 209 0.66 9.05 -9.76
N ALA A 210 -0.30 8.97 -8.84
CA ALA A 210 -0.29 9.74 -7.59
C ALA A 210 0.59 9.09 -6.51
N SER A 211 1.73 8.52 -6.90
CA SER A 211 2.73 7.91 -6.01
C SER A 211 4.12 8.16 -6.56
N VAL A 212 5.03 8.65 -5.73
CA VAL A 212 6.44 8.79 -6.09
C VAL A 212 7.06 7.40 -6.20
N THR A 213 7.79 7.14 -7.28
CA THR A 213 8.49 5.88 -7.50
C THR A 213 9.87 6.17 -8.08
N SER A 214 10.91 5.57 -7.52
CA SER A 214 12.28 5.96 -7.81
C SER A 214 13.21 4.76 -7.99
N SER A 215 14.37 5.02 -8.57
CA SER A 215 15.56 4.18 -8.48
C SER A 215 16.54 4.78 -7.46
N LEU A 216 17.17 3.91 -6.69
CA LEU A 216 18.22 4.29 -5.72
C LEU A 216 19.53 3.71 -6.22
N SER A 217 20.60 4.49 -6.18
CA SER A 217 21.95 4.03 -6.56
C SER A 217 22.94 4.26 -5.41
N PHE A 218 23.78 3.28 -5.18
CA PHE A 218 24.82 3.27 -4.16
C PHE A 218 26.15 3.01 -4.83
N ALA A 219 27.06 3.99 -4.78
CA ALA A 219 28.41 3.93 -5.32
C ALA A 219 29.41 4.27 -4.20
N ASP A 220 30.05 3.25 -3.66
CA ASP A 220 30.92 3.36 -2.48
C ASP A 220 30.28 4.14 -1.32
N CYS A 221 28.97 3.93 -1.14
CA CYS A 221 28.17 4.60 -0.13
C CYS A 221 28.57 4.12 1.26
N ARG A 222 29.33 4.95 2.00
CA ARG A 222 29.85 4.64 3.32
C ARG A 222 28.85 5.00 4.42
N VAL A 223 28.46 4.01 5.22
CA VAL A 223 27.57 4.19 6.39
C VAL A 223 28.23 3.60 7.63
N SER A 224 27.95 4.16 8.81
CA SER A 224 28.47 3.65 10.09
C SER A 224 27.82 2.32 10.48
N GLU A 225 28.45 1.57 11.39
CA GLU A 225 27.82 0.36 11.98
C GLU A 225 26.47 0.67 12.63
N SER A 226 26.28 1.89 13.16
CA SER A 226 25.00 2.30 13.76
C SER A 226 23.86 2.46 12.75
N ALA A 227 24.13 2.46 11.45
CA ALA A 227 23.13 2.43 10.40
C ALA A 227 22.54 1.01 10.17
N ARG A 228 23.29 -0.04 10.54
CA ARG A 228 22.84 -1.43 10.41
C ARG A 228 21.74 -1.75 11.44
N LEU A 229 20.69 -2.43 11.00
CA LEU A 229 19.66 -2.97 11.90
C LEU A 229 20.22 -4.23 12.61
N PRO A 230 20.51 -4.18 13.91
CA PRO A 230 21.22 -5.27 14.60
C PRO A 230 20.40 -6.56 14.71
N GLY A 231 19.07 -6.46 14.75
CA GLY A 231 18.15 -7.60 14.81
C GLY A 231 17.82 -8.21 13.47
N ALA A 232 18.21 -7.60 12.33
CA ALA A 232 17.86 -8.08 11.00
C ALA A 232 18.91 -9.07 10.49
N LYS A 233 18.52 -10.33 10.28
CA LYS A 233 19.41 -11.38 9.77
C LYS A 233 18.75 -12.16 8.64
N GLY A 234 19.47 -12.26 7.49
CA GLY A 234 19.06 -13.03 6.34
C GLY A 234 17.78 -12.55 5.68
N LEU A 235 17.29 -13.34 4.74
CA LEU A 235 16.11 -13.00 3.92
C LEU A 235 14.79 -12.97 4.73
N LYS A 236 14.73 -13.63 5.88
CA LYS A 236 13.52 -13.67 6.72
C LYS A 236 13.07 -12.27 7.16
N ALA A 237 14.01 -11.36 7.43
CA ALA A 237 13.70 -10.01 7.87
C ALA A 237 12.97 -9.19 6.80
N PRO A 238 13.48 -8.99 5.56
CA PRO A 238 12.71 -8.28 4.53
C PRO A 238 11.42 -9.01 4.13
N LEU A 239 11.37 -10.33 4.14
CA LEU A 239 10.13 -11.08 3.85
C LEU A 239 9.04 -10.85 4.89
N SER A 240 9.41 -10.68 6.16
CA SER A 240 8.44 -10.32 7.21
C SER A 240 7.83 -8.93 6.97
N CYS A 241 8.63 -7.96 6.51
CA CYS A 241 8.14 -6.63 6.12
C CYS A 241 7.14 -6.73 4.96
N LEU A 242 7.46 -7.53 3.95
CA LEU A 242 6.56 -7.76 2.81
C LEU A 242 5.23 -8.41 3.23
N SER A 243 5.24 -9.29 4.24
CA SER A 243 4.02 -9.87 4.79
C SER A 243 3.11 -8.81 5.43
N GLN A 244 3.69 -7.82 6.13
CA GLN A 244 2.93 -6.69 6.65
C GLN A 244 2.30 -5.85 5.53
N ALA A 245 3.07 -5.52 4.50
CA ALA A 245 2.58 -4.74 3.35
C ALA A 245 1.49 -5.48 2.56
N ARG A 246 1.66 -6.78 2.28
CA ARG A 246 0.66 -7.60 1.59
C ARG A 246 -0.67 -7.66 2.33
N TYR A 247 -0.63 -7.70 3.66
CA TYR A 247 -1.82 -7.66 4.48
C TYR A 247 -2.62 -6.37 4.24
N GLY A 248 -1.96 -5.21 4.29
CA GLY A 248 -2.59 -3.91 3.99
C GLY A 248 -3.15 -3.80 2.57
N ILE A 249 -2.44 -4.37 1.56
CA ILE A 249 -2.93 -4.44 0.17
C ILE A 249 -4.21 -5.28 0.08
N GLY A 250 -4.27 -6.41 0.80
CA GLY A 250 -5.45 -7.28 0.80
C GLY A 250 -6.72 -6.59 1.33
N TRP A 251 -6.58 -5.68 2.28
CA TRP A 251 -7.67 -4.83 2.76
C TRP A 251 -7.97 -3.67 1.80
N GLY A 252 -6.93 -2.99 1.35
CA GLY A 252 -7.08 -1.82 0.47
C GLY A 252 -7.83 -2.14 -0.81
N ALA A 253 -7.53 -3.25 -1.45
CA ALA A 253 -8.19 -3.69 -2.69
C ALA A 253 -9.72 -3.78 -2.56
N VAL A 254 -10.23 -4.12 -1.37
CA VAL A 254 -11.67 -4.12 -1.11
C VAL A 254 -12.26 -2.71 -1.23
N GLY A 255 -11.55 -1.69 -0.74
CA GLY A 255 -11.97 -0.29 -0.84
C GLY A 255 -12.06 0.18 -2.29
N ALA A 256 -11.05 -0.12 -3.12
CA ALA A 256 -11.09 0.20 -4.55
C ALA A 256 -12.26 -0.48 -5.27
N ALA A 257 -12.54 -1.75 -4.94
CA ALA A 257 -13.69 -2.48 -5.49
C ALA A 257 -15.03 -1.84 -5.09
N MET A 258 -15.15 -1.40 -3.82
CA MET A 258 -16.34 -0.72 -3.31
C MET A 258 -16.63 0.59 -4.07
N ASP A 259 -15.60 1.40 -4.34
CA ASP A 259 -15.76 2.65 -5.08
C ASP A 259 -16.15 2.39 -6.54
N CYS A 260 -15.52 1.39 -7.17
CA CYS A 260 -15.89 0.96 -8.52
C CYS A 260 -17.35 0.47 -8.59
N TYR A 261 -17.76 -0.36 -7.64
CA TYR A 261 -19.14 -0.86 -7.59
C TYR A 261 -20.16 0.27 -7.40
N GLU A 262 -19.94 1.15 -6.43
CA GLU A 262 -20.89 2.22 -6.15
C GLU A 262 -20.99 3.21 -7.32
N THR A 263 -19.86 3.53 -7.96
CA THR A 263 -19.83 4.34 -9.17
C THR A 263 -20.63 3.69 -10.29
N ALA A 264 -20.42 2.40 -10.56
CA ALA A 264 -21.13 1.66 -11.61
C ALA A 264 -22.62 1.54 -11.30
N ARG A 265 -22.98 1.29 -10.04
CA ARG A 265 -24.37 1.19 -9.59
C ARG A 265 -25.12 2.52 -9.78
N GLN A 266 -24.54 3.62 -9.30
CA GLN A 266 -25.15 4.95 -9.43
C GLN A 266 -25.28 5.36 -10.90
N TYR A 267 -24.24 5.14 -11.70
CA TYR A 267 -24.28 5.40 -13.13
C TYR A 267 -25.35 4.59 -13.83
N SER A 268 -25.47 3.30 -13.54
CA SER A 268 -26.44 2.40 -14.16
C SER A 268 -27.89 2.78 -13.82
N ILE A 269 -28.14 3.34 -12.65
CA ILE A 269 -29.47 3.86 -12.25
C ILE A 269 -29.77 5.19 -12.95
N ALA A 270 -28.79 6.08 -13.06
CA ALA A 270 -28.98 7.40 -13.64
C ALA A 270 -29.01 7.39 -15.17
N ARG A 271 -28.22 6.50 -15.81
CA ARG A 271 -28.10 6.42 -17.27
C ARG A 271 -29.31 5.77 -17.89
N LYS A 272 -30.02 6.54 -18.71
CA LYS A 272 -31.21 6.06 -19.44
C LYS A 272 -30.86 5.77 -20.89
N GLN A 273 -31.32 4.61 -21.38
CA GLN A 273 -31.22 4.16 -22.77
C GLN A 273 -32.52 3.41 -23.11
N PHE A 274 -32.70 3.01 -24.37
CA PHE A 274 -33.80 2.16 -24.81
C PHE A 274 -35.17 2.55 -24.20
N GLU A 275 -35.84 3.49 -24.82
CA GLU A 275 -37.14 4.03 -24.37
C GLU A 275 -37.10 4.80 -23.02
N GLY A 276 -35.93 5.35 -22.67
CA GLY A 276 -35.79 6.16 -21.47
C GLY A 276 -35.68 5.36 -20.18
N ARG A 277 -35.45 4.06 -20.23
CA ARG A 277 -35.27 3.20 -19.05
C ARG A 277 -33.84 3.28 -18.52
N PRO A 278 -33.62 3.22 -17.19
CA PRO A 278 -32.30 3.04 -16.61
C PRO A 278 -31.62 1.78 -17.16
N ILE A 279 -30.31 1.84 -17.46
CA ILE A 279 -29.60 0.63 -17.91
C ILE A 279 -29.56 -0.45 -16.83
N ALA A 280 -29.70 -0.10 -15.55
CA ALA A 280 -29.87 -1.04 -14.43
C ALA A 280 -31.12 -1.95 -14.56
N SER A 281 -32.07 -1.64 -15.44
CA SER A 281 -33.24 -2.51 -15.70
C SER A 281 -32.93 -3.72 -16.59
N HIS A 282 -31.73 -3.78 -17.21
CA HIS A 282 -31.34 -4.87 -18.09
C HIS A 282 -30.60 -5.97 -17.34
N GLN A 283 -30.95 -7.23 -17.61
CA GLN A 283 -30.39 -8.40 -16.91
C GLN A 283 -28.86 -8.50 -16.99
N LEU A 284 -28.23 -8.17 -18.13
CA LEU A 284 -26.78 -8.17 -18.28
C LEU A 284 -26.07 -7.15 -17.40
N VAL A 285 -26.73 -6.05 -17.04
CA VAL A 285 -26.22 -5.06 -16.08
C VAL A 285 -26.41 -5.56 -14.66
N GLN A 286 -27.59 -6.12 -14.36
CA GLN A 286 -27.90 -6.69 -13.04
C GLN A 286 -26.99 -7.84 -12.67
N GLU A 287 -26.68 -8.73 -13.62
CA GLU A 287 -25.73 -9.84 -13.44
C GLU A 287 -24.35 -9.33 -12.98
N LYS A 288 -23.81 -8.31 -13.67
CA LYS A 288 -22.51 -7.72 -13.31
C LYS A 288 -22.54 -7.11 -11.91
N LEU A 289 -23.57 -6.32 -11.60
CA LEU A 289 -23.71 -5.70 -10.29
C LEU A 289 -23.90 -6.75 -9.18
N ALA A 290 -24.69 -7.80 -9.42
CA ALA A 290 -24.87 -8.88 -8.46
C ALA A 290 -23.58 -9.66 -8.21
N TRP A 291 -22.80 -9.95 -9.26
CA TRP A 291 -21.50 -10.58 -9.13
C TRP A 291 -20.56 -9.70 -8.29
N MET A 292 -20.43 -8.41 -8.63
CA MET A 292 -19.53 -7.47 -7.93
C MET A 292 -19.85 -7.40 -6.43
N ILE A 293 -21.12 -7.21 -6.04
CA ILE A 293 -21.47 -7.09 -4.61
C ILE A 293 -21.24 -8.41 -3.86
N THR A 294 -21.46 -9.56 -4.52
CA THR A 294 -21.20 -10.88 -3.94
C THR A 294 -19.69 -11.06 -3.67
N GLU A 295 -18.84 -10.76 -4.65
CA GLU A 295 -17.40 -10.93 -4.52
C GLU A 295 -16.79 -9.93 -3.52
N ILE A 296 -17.28 -8.68 -3.50
CA ILE A 296 -16.89 -7.69 -2.48
C ILE A 296 -17.23 -8.19 -1.08
N THR A 297 -18.42 -8.71 -0.88
CA THR A 297 -18.85 -9.26 0.43
C THR A 297 -17.94 -10.40 0.90
N LYS A 298 -17.62 -11.34 0.00
CA LYS A 298 -16.71 -12.45 0.30
C LYS A 298 -15.31 -11.93 0.67
N ALA A 299 -14.81 -10.92 -0.06
CA ALA A 299 -13.53 -10.30 0.20
C ALA A 299 -13.48 -9.53 1.54
N GLN A 300 -14.57 -8.85 1.92
CA GLN A 300 -14.71 -8.20 3.23
C GLN A 300 -14.61 -9.21 4.37
N LEU A 301 -15.36 -10.32 4.28
CA LEU A 301 -15.34 -11.38 5.30
C LEU A 301 -13.97 -12.06 5.40
N LEU A 302 -13.32 -12.32 4.26
CA LEU A 302 -11.96 -12.87 4.23
C LEU A 302 -10.95 -11.92 4.89
N ALA A 303 -11.03 -10.62 4.59
CA ALA A 303 -10.14 -9.60 5.16
C ALA A 303 -10.36 -9.47 6.67
N LEU A 304 -11.62 -9.41 7.12
CA LEU A 304 -11.96 -9.33 8.54
C LEU A 304 -11.46 -10.55 9.31
N HIS A 305 -11.69 -11.76 8.79
CA HIS A 305 -11.21 -12.98 9.43
C HIS A 305 -9.67 -13.03 9.50
N ALA A 306 -8.99 -12.64 8.42
CA ALA A 306 -7.53 -12.51 8.44
C ALA A 306 -7.06 -11.49 9.48
N GLY A 307 -7.77 -10.37 9.65
CA GLY A 307 -7.50 -9.39 10.71
C GLY A 307 -7.59 -9.99 12.11
N ARG A 308 -8.68 -10.70 12.39
CA ARG A 308 -8.88 -11.40 13.69
C ARG A 308 -7.79 -12.44 13.95
N LEU A 309 -7.40 -13.22 12.94
CA LEU A 309 -6.29 -14.18 13.07
C LEU A 309 -4.95 -13.47 13.33
N LYS A 310 -4.72 -12.33 12.68
CA LYS A 310 -3.49 -11.56 12.87
C LYS A 310 -3.40 -10.95 14.28
N ASP A 311 -4.50 -10.44 14.83
CA ASP A 311 -4.58 -9.92 16.19
C ASP A 311 -4.32 -11.02 17.25
N GLN A 312 -4.68 -12.27 16.92
CA GLN A 312 -4.38 -13.45 17.75
C GLN A 312 -2.97 -14.01 17.53
N GLY A 313 -2.16 -13.44 16.63
CA GLY A 313 -0.84 -13.97 16.28
C GLY A 313 -0.87 -15.31 15.51
N LYS A 314 -2.00 -15.64 14.87
CA LYS A 314 -2.23 -16.94 14.20
C LYS A 314 -2.23 -16.84 12.68
N LEU A 315 -2.10 -15.65 12.11
CA LEU A 315 -2.11 -15.48 10.66
C LEU A 315 -0.77 -15.87 10.03
N GLU A 316 -0.79 -16.89 9.18
CA GLU A 316 0.40 -17.39 8.51
C GLU A 316 0.71 -16.64 7.20
N PRO A 317 1.99 -16.52 6.79
CA PRO A 317 2.39 -15.82 5.56
C PRO A 317 1.68 -16.31 4.29
N ALA A 318 1.39 -17.62 4.19
CA ALA A 318 0.65 -18.19 3.07
C ALA A 318 -0.81 -17.68 3.02
N GLN A 319 -1.45 -17.51 4.17
CA GLN A 319 -2.80 -16.94 4.28
C GLN A 319 -2.82 -15.46 3.89
N VAL A 320 -1.79 -14.69 4.27
CA VAL A 320 -1.62 -13.30 3.81
C VAL A 320 -1.48 -13.23 2.30
N SER A 321 -0.72 -14.14 1.70
CA SER A 321 -0.55 -14.22 0.24
C SER A 321 -1.86 -14.58 -0.47
N MET A 322 -2.65 -15.50 0.10
CA MET A 322 -3.98 -15.86 -0.39
C MET A 322 -4.94 -14.67 -0.32
N LEU A 323 -4.98 -13.97 0.82
CA LEU A 323 -5.79 -12.75 1.01
C LEU A 323 -5.47 -11.70 -0.07
N LYS A 324 -4.19 -11.35 -0.22
CA LYS A 324 -3.75 -10.35 -1.21
C LYS A 324 -4.13 -10.77 -2.62
N ARG A 325 -3.80 -12.00 -3.03
CA ARG A 325 -4.08 -12.51 -4.37
C ARG A 325 -5.58 -12.46 -4.70
N ASN A 326 -6.41 -12.98 -3.78
CA ASN A 326 -7.86 -13.06 -3.98
C ASN A 326 -8.47 -11.65 -4.11
N ASN A 327 -8.17 -10.77 -3.15
CA ASN A 327 -8.84 -9.48 -3.07
C ASN A 327 -8.40 -8.53 -4.19
N VAL A 328 -7.12 -8.56 -4.60
CA VAL A 328 -6.64 -7.76 -5.74
C VAL A 328 -7.24 -8.25 -7.06
N ALA A 329 -7.31 -9.57 -7.30
CA ALA A 329 -7.94 -10.11 -8.51
C ALA A 329 -9.43 -9.72 -8.58
N MET A 330 -10.15 -9.89 -7.49
CA MET A 330 -11.56 -9.47 -7.36
C MET A 330 -11.74 -7.98 -7.65
N ALA A 331 -10.91 -7.13 -7.06
CA ALA A 331 -10.99 -5.68 -7.23
C ALA A 331 -10.71 -5.25 -8.68
N LEU A 332 -9.74 -5.88 -9.33
CA LEU A 332 -9.42 -5.63 -10.72
C LEU A 332 -10.59 -6.03 -11.65
N ASP A 333 -11.23 -7.17 -11.40
CA ASP A 333 -12.42 -7.59 -12.16
C ASP A 333 -13.60 -6.64 -11.90
N CYS A 334 -13.81 -6.18 -10.66
CA CYS A 334 -14.79 -5.13 -10.35
C CYS A 334 -14.50 -3.84 -11.13
N ALA A 335 -13.25 -3.39 -11.19
CA ALA A 335 -12.87 -2.20 -11.94
C ALA A 335 -13.12 -2.36 -13.46
N ARG A 336 -12.81 -3.53 -14.03
CA ARG A 336 -13.07 -3.86 -15.43
C ARG A 336 -14.55 -3.86 -15.77
N LEU A 337 -15.38 -4.50 -14.92
CA LEU A 337 -16.84 -4.51 -15.08
C LEU A 337 -17.43 -3.11 -14.93
N SER A 338 -16.94 -2.32 -13.99
CA SER A 338 -17.37 -0.93 -13.82
C SER A 338 -17.04 -0.08 -15.04
N ARG A 339 -15.80 -0.17 -15.57
CA ARG A 339 -15.41 0.50 -16.80
C ARG A 339 -16.32 0.10 -17.97
N ASP A 340 -16.67 -1.18 -18.07
CA ASP A 340 -17.55 -1.68 -19.11
C ASP A 340 -18.98 -1.11 -18.98
N LEU A 341 -19.54 -1.09 -17.75
CA LEU A 341 -20.87 -0.52 -17.49
C LEU A 341 -20.97 0.98 -17.78
N LEU A 342 -19.88 1.73 -17.60
CA LEU A 342 -19.82 3.15 -17.92
C LEU A 342 -19.63 3.42 -19.42
N GLY A 343 -19.30 2.42 -20.23
CA GLY A 343 -19.04 2.56 -21.66
C GLY A 343 -17.87 3.52 -21.94
N ALA A 344 -18.05 4.46 -22.86
CA ALA A 344 -17.02 5.46 -23.19
C ALA A 344 -16.66 6.37 -22.00
N ASN A 345 -17.60 6.67 -21.09
CA ASN A 345 -17.34 7.49 -19.91
C ASN A 345 -16.38 6.78 -18.94
N GLY A 346 -16.29 5.46 -18.99
CA GLY A 346 -15.43 4.66 -18.11
C GLY A 346 -13.92 4.82 -18.35
N ILE A 347 -13.50 5.55 -19.40
CA ILE A 347 -12.08 5.84 -19.67
C ILE A 347 -11.69 7.29 -19.41
N THR A 348 -12.61 8.12 -18.91
CA THR A 348 -12.33 9.52 -18.56
C THR A 348 -11.99 9.66 -17.10
N ASP A 349 -11.30 10.73 -16.73
CA ASP A 349 -10.96 11.02 -15.33
C ASP A 349 -12.11 11.67 -14.53
N GLU A 350 -13.25 11.86 -15.17
CA GLU A 350 -14.51 12.28 -14.53
C GLU A 350 -15.01 11.19 -13.54
N TYR A 351 -14.70 9.92 -13.86
CA TYR A 351 -15.04 8.77 -13.03
C TYR A 351 -13.77 8.08 -12.50
N PRO A 352 -13.78 7.56 -11.26
CA PRO A 352 -12.58 6.98 -10.65
C PRO A 352 -12.19 5.61 -11.22
N VAL A 353 -13.07 4.96 -11.99
CA VAL A 353 -12.95 3.54 -12.35
C VAL A 353 -11.70 3.21 -13.16
N MET A 354 -11.31 4.08 -14.12
CA MET A 354 -10.10 3.85 -14.91
C MET A 354 -8.83 4.05 -14.08
N ARG A 355 -8.84 5.00 -13.15
CA ARG A 355 -7.75 5.21 -12.19
C ARG A 355 -7.55 3.99 -11.30
N HIS A 356 -8.63 3.43 -10.73
CA HIS A 356 -8.57 2.19 -9.96
C HIS A 356 -8.11 1.00 -10.81
N LEU A 357 -8.62 0.87 -12.04
CA LEU A 357 -8.20 -0.18 -12.95
C LEU A 357 -6.70 -0.14 -13.19
N CYS A 358 -6.17 1.02 -13.60
CA CYS A 358 -4.73 1.19 -13.82
C CYS A 358 -3.92 0.89 -12.54
N ASN A 359 -4.37 1.35 -11.38
CA ASN A 359 -3.67 1.18 -10.11
C ASN A 359 -3.65 -0.27 -9.62
N LEU A 360 -4.68 -1.05 -9.91
CA LEU A 360 -4.79 -2.45 -9.48
C LEU A 360 -4.00 -3.42 -10.37
N GLU A 361 -3.74 -3.08 -11.64
CA GLU A 361 -2.98 -3.96 -12.56
C GLU A 361 -1.61 -4.39 -12.02
N PRO A 362 -0.73 -3.49 -11.53
CA PRO A 362 0.57 -3.92 -10.98
C PRO A 362 0.47 -4.57 -9.60
N ALA A 363 -0.67 -4.44 -8.92
CA ALA A 363 -0.90 -5.10 -7.65
C ALA A 363 -1.24 -6.59 -7.81
N LEU A 364 -1.71 -7.01 -9.00
CA LEU A 364 -1.99 -8.42 -9.29
C LEU A 364 -0.66 -9.19 -9.42
N PRO A 365 -0.53 -10.39 -8.80
CA PRO A 365 0.66 -11.23 -8.97
C PRO A 365 0.87 -11.64 -10.44
N ALA A 366 2.11 -11.53 -10.94
CA ALA A 366 2.45 -12.05 -12.26
C ALA A 366 2.21 -13.58 -12.34
N PRO A 367 1.83 -14.14 -13.51
CA PRO A 367 1.44 -15.56 -13.65
C PRO A 367 2.53 -16.58 -13.30
N LYS A 368 3.78 -16.16 -13.22
CA LYS A 368 4.93 -17.03 -12.95
C LYS A 368 5.53 -16.77 -11.57
N GLY A 369 4.95 -17.34 -10.55
CA GLY A 369 5.54 -17.39 -9.22
C GLY A 369 4.55 -17.09 -8.10
N PHE A 370 4.58 -17.91 -7.08
CA PHE A 370 3.86 -17.72 -5.80
C PHE A 370 4.32 -16.46 -5.03
N GLU A 371 5.28 -15.72 -5.59
CA GLU A 371 6.01 -14.65 -4.95
C GLU A 371 5.93 -13.38 -5.77
N CYS A 372 4.75 -12.78 -5.84
CA CYS A 372 4.67 -11.42 -6.34
C CYS A 372 5.02 -10.44 -5.24
N PHE A 373 6.26 -10.03 -5.26
CA PHE A 373 6.84 -8.98 -4.41
C PHE A 373 6.62 -7.56 -4.96
N PHE A 374 5.65 -7.35 -5.82
CA PHE A 374 5.23 -5.99 -6.10
C PHE A 374 4.45 -5.46 -4.91
N THR A 375 5.17 -4.94 -3.94
CA THR A 375 4.74 -3.75 -3.26
C THR A 375 4.99 -2.61 -4.23
N PRO A 376 3.95 -1.83 -4.60
CA PRO A 376 4.23 -0.55 -5.21
C PRO A 376 5.08 0.24 -4.26
#